data_7c7acdc7605bdbc105a2408b5dad768c
#
_entry.id   7c7acdc7605bdbc105a2408b5dad768c
#
_cell.length_a   1.000
_cell.length_b   1.000
_cell.length_c   1.000
_cell.angle_alpha   90.00
_cell.angle_beta   90.00
_cell.angle_gamma   90.00
#
_symmetry.space_group_name_H-M   'P 1'
#
loop_
_entity.id
_entity.type
_entity.pdbx_description
1 polymer ?
#
loop_
_entity_poly.entity_id
_entity_poly.type
_entity_poly.pdbx_seq_one_letter_code
_entity_poly.pdbx_strand_id
1 'polypeptide(L)'
;NLAPSLNHYVAGLVDAELGDALLNSLKLAATTAVFGTVVVFVGAYLLEKTRGLDWARSLVRLMAMLPMAVPGLVLGLGYIFFFNAPGNPLHFLYQTMPLLVLCTVMHYYTTGHMTLVTALKSIDGEFEAVSASLKVPFYRTLFRVTLPMCLPALLDVSRYFFVAAMTTVSAVVFLYSPDTRLGAVAILNLDEAGDMAAAAAMAVMIAAVSGVATVLYQAAGWWLARKTQAWRKR
;
A
#
# COMPACT_ATOMS: atom_id res chain seq x y z
N ASN A 1 27.28 24.96 -16.39
CA ASN A 1 28.13 23.80 -16.43
C ASN A 1 27.27 22.53 -16.59
N LEU A 2 27.32 21.90 -17.77
CA LEU A 2 26.63 20.65 -18.08
C LEU A 2 27.42 19.40 -17.64
N ALA A 3 28.39 19.54 -16.72
CA ALA A 3 29.13 18.41 -16.21
C ALA A 3 28.25 17.61 -15.25
N PRO A 4 28.13 16.29 -15.40
CA PRO A 4 27.41 15.43 -14.45
C PRO A 4 28.05 15.60 -13.06
N SER A 5 27.25 15.96 -12.07
CA SER A 5 27.71 16.15 -10.70
C SER A 5 26.81 15.34 -9.73
N LEU A 6 27.41 14.66 -8.78
CA LEU A 6 26.71 13.97 -7.72
C LEU A 6 26.40 14.89 -6.52
N ASN A 7 26.82 16.17 -6.59
CA ASN A 7 26.69 17.08 -5.45
C ASN A 7 25.24 17.26 -4.97
N HIS A 8 24.28 17.32 -5.90
CA HIS A 8 22.87 17.46 -5.52
C HIS A 8 22.31 16.21 -4.85
N TYR A 9 22.81 15.02 -5.20
CA TYR A 9 22.43 13.79 -4.49
C TYR A 9 23.02 13.73 -3.08
N VAL A 10 24.30 14.11 -2.96
CA VAL A 10 24.97 14.18 -1.65
C VAL A 10 24.33 15.26 -0.79
N ALA A 11 24.07 16.44 -1.35
CA ALA A 11 23.38 17.51 -0.64
C ALA A 11 21.99 17.07 -0.17
N GLY A 12 21.20 16.42 -1.03
CA GLY A 12 19.87 15.91 -0.68
C GLY A 12 19.86 14.79 0.38
N LEU A 13 20.97 14.06 0.56
CA LEU A 13 21.12 13.05 1.62
C LEU A 13 21.71 13.65 2.91
N VAL A 14 22.55 14.69 2.80
CA VAL A 14 23.20 15.38 3.92
C VAL A 14 22.27 16.44 4.51
N ASP A 15 21.39 17.02 3.70
CA ASP A 15 20.35 17.91 4.18
C ASP A 15 19.38 17.12 5.07
N ALA A 16 19.34 17.46 6.34
CA ALA A 16 18.54 16.76 7.34
C ALA A 16 17.04 16.73 6.97
N GLU A 17 16.51 17.85 6.44
CA GLU A 17 15.09 17.92 6.07
C GLU A 17 14.72 17.01 4.89
N LEU A 18 15.58 16.95 3.86
CA LEU A 18 15.35 16.10 2.68
C LEU A 18 15.57 14.63 3.00
N GLY A 19 16.58 14.32 3.82
CA GLY A 19 16.84 12.98 4.32
C GLY A 19 15.68 12.45 5.17
N ASP A 20 15.14 13.26 6.07
CA ASP A 20 13.98 12.91 6.89
C ASP A 20 12.71 12.71 6.03
N ALA A 21 12.50 13.54 5.01
CA ALA A 21 11.38 13.38 4.08
C ALA A 21 11.44 12.05 3.30
N LEU A 22 12.64 11.64 2.87
CA LEU A 22 12.85 10.34 2.22
C LEU A 22 12.61 9.18 3.21
N LEU A 23 13.13 9.28 4.43
CA LEU A 23 12.91 8.28 5.49
C LEU A 23 11.43 8.18 5.87
N ASN A 24 10.71 9.28 5.95
CA ASN A 24 9.27 9.29 6.21
C ASN A 24 8.49 8.63 5.07
N SER A 25 8.86 8.88 3.82
CA SER A 25 8.28 8.14 2.68
C SER A 25 8.55 6.65 2.77
N LEU A 26 9.75 6.24 3.17
CA LEU A 26 10.09 4.83 3.33
C LEU A 26 9.30 4.18 4.48
N LYS A 27 9.13 4.88 5.63
CA LYS A 27 8.29 4.43 6.74
C LYS A 27 6.82 4.30 6.31
N LEU A 28 6.29 5.32 5.60
CA LEU A 28 4.94 5.28 5.06
C LEU A 28 4.77 4.08 4.12
N ALA A 29 5.70 3.90 3.17
CA ALA A 29 5.63 2.82 2.19
C ALA A 29 5.70 1.43 2.83
N ALA A 30 6.62 1.21 3.76
CA ALA A 30 6.77 -0.06 4.44
C ALA A 30 5.53 -0.40 5.30
N THR A 31 5.04 0.57 6.08
CA THR A 31 3.84 0.37 6.91
C THR A 31 2.58 0.20 6.07
N THR A 32 2.41 0.97 4.99
CA THR A 32 1.29 0.83 4.05
C THR A 32 1.34 -0.53 3.34
N ALA A 33 2.52 -0.99 2.92
CA ALA A 33 2.67 -2.29 2.27
C ALA A 33 2.24 -3.44 3.18
N VAL A 34 2.64 -3.44 4.45
CA VAL A 34 2.29 -4.51 5.40
C VAL A 34 0.83 -4.38 5.82
N PHE A 35 0.45 -3.23 6.38
CA PHE A 35 -0.89 -3.02 6.94
C PHE A 35 -1.96 -3.06 5.84
N GLY A 36 -1.72 -2.38 4.71
CA GLY A 36 -2.65 -2.35 3.58
C GLY A 36 -2.89 -3.74 3.00
N THR A 37 -1.83 -4.54 2.82
CA THR A 37 -1.98 -5.93 2.32
C THR A 37 -2.82 -6.78 3.27
N VAL A 38 -2.61 -6.66 4.58
CA VAL A 38 -3.42 -7.41 5.57
C VAL A 38 -4.89 -6.97 5.53
N VAL A 39 -5.15 -5.66 5.56
CA VAL A 39 -6.52 -5.12 5.55
C VAL A 39 -7.27 -5.54 4.27
N VAL A 40 -6.61 -5.40 3.13
CA VAL A 40 -7.19 -5.76 1.83
C VAL A 40 -7.39 -7.27 1.70
N PHE A 41 -6.45 -8.09 2.19
CA PHE A 41 -6.61 -9.54 2.18
C PHE A 41 -7.78 -9.99 3.06
N VAL A 42 -7.91 -9.45 4.26
CA VAL A 42 -9.05 -9.74 5.14
C VAL A 42 -10.38 -9.35 4.46
N GLY A 43 -10.44 -8.16 3.87
CA GLY A 43 -11.63 -7.70 3.15
C GLY A 43 -11.99 -8.58 1.95
N ALA A 44 -11.01 -8.95 1.13
CA ALA A 44 -11.20 -9.84 -0.02
C ALA A 44 -11.59 -11.25 0.42
N TYR A 45 -10.95 -11.80 1.46
CA TYR A 45 -11.26 -13.11 2.00
C TYR A 45 -12.68 -13.18 2.56
N LEU A 46 -13.09 -12.20 3.36
CA LEU A 46 -14.45 -12.14 3.89
C LEU A 46 -15.49 -12.04 2.77
N LEU A 47 -15.20 -11.24 1.74
CA LEU A 47 -16.09 -11.09 0.59
C LEU A 47 -16.27 -12.39 -0.18
N GLU A 48 -15.19 -13.12 -0.46
CA GLU A 48 -15.24 -14.31 -1.33
C GLU A 48 -15.60 -15.60 -0.60
N LYS A 49 -15.25 -15.73 0.69
CA LYS A 49 -15.34 -16.99 1.44
C LYS A 49 -16.49 -17.04 2.46
N THR A 50 -17.18 -15.91 2.72
CA THR A 50 -18.36 -15.88 3.59
C THR A 50 -19.62 -16.20 2.77
N ARG A 51 -20.46 -17.10 3.26
CA ARG A 51 -21.74 -17.48 2.61
C ARG A 51 -22.92 -16.94 3.43
N GLY A 52 -24.04 -16.65 2.76
CA GLY A 52 -25.33 -16.42 3.41
C GLY A 52 -25.75 -14.96 3.64
N LEU A 53 -24.97 -13.96 3.20
CA LEU A 53 -25.30 -12.53 3.34
C LEU A 53 -25.10 -11.80 2.01
N ASP A 54 -25.86 -12.18 0.97
CA ASP A 54 -25.65 -11.67 -0.39
C ASP A 54 -25.82 -10.17 -0.53
N TRP A 55 -26.77 -9.57 0.21
CA TRP A 55 -26.95 -8.12 0.22
C TRP A 55 -25.75 -7.39 0.84
N ALA A 56 -25.23 -7.91 1.96
CA ALA A 56 -24.04 -7.33 2.61
C ALA A 56 -22.79 -7.48 1.74
N ARG A 57 -22.64 -8.61 1.03
CA ARG A 57 -21.54 -8.83 0.06
C ARG A 57 -21.60 -7.81 -1.09
N SER A 58 -22.80 -7.53 -1.60
CA SER A 58 -22.99 -6.53 -2.66
C SER A 58 -22.63 -5.12 -2.17
N LEU A 59 -23.03 -4.77 -0.93
CA LEU A 59 -22.68 -3.50 -0.31
C LEU A 59 -21.16 -3.38 -0.09
N VAL A 60 -20.50 -4.40 0.46
CA VAL A 60 -19.04 -4.42 0.68
C VAL A 60 -18.30 -4.31 -0.65
N ARG A 61 -18.78 -4.98 -1.69
CA ARG A 61 -18.20 -4.88 -3.05
C ARG A 61 -18.30 -3.45 -3.58
N LEU A 62 -19.45 -2.81 -3.41
CA LEU A 62 -19.64 -1.41 -3.80
C LEU A 62 -18.69 -0.50 -3.01
N MET A 63 -18.63 -0.65 -1.68
CA MET A 63 -17.74 0.14 -0.82
C MET A 63 -16.26 -0.04 -1.18
N ALA A 64 -15.86 -1.26 -1.55
CA ALA A 64 -14.48 -1.53 -1.98
C ALA A 64 -14.10 -0.87 -3.32
N MET A 65 -15.08 -0.51 -4.14
CA MET A 65 -14.86 0.18 -5.43
C MET A 65 -14.88 1.71 -5.31
N LEU A 66 -15.51 2.27 -4.27
CA LEU A 66 -15.65 3.72 -4.08
C LEU A 66 -14.30 4.47 -4.06
N PRO A 67 -13.24 3.97 -3.40
CA PRO A 67 -11.98 4.70 -3.34
C PRO A 67 -11.39 5.03 -4.73
N MET A 68 -11.61 4.18 -5.72
CA MET A 68 -11.15 4.42 -7.09
C MET A 68 -11.91 5.57 -7.79
N ALA A 69 -13.16 5.80 -7.38
CA ALA A 69 -13.99 6.85 -7.94
C ALA A 69 -13.73 8.23 -7.30
N VAL A 70 -13.07 8.27 -6.15
CA VAL A 70 -12.82 9.51 -5.39
C VAL A 70 -11.42 10.03 -5.73
N PRO A 71 -11.28 11.27 -6.26
CA PRO A 71 -9.97 11.89 -6.46
C PRO A 71 -9.19 11.97 -5.14
N GLY A 72 -7.87 11.70 -5.17
CA GLY A 72 -7.04 11.69 -3.97
C GLY A 72 -7.11 12.98 -3.15
N LEU A 73 -7.11 14.15 -3.80
CA LEU A 73 -7.26 15.45 -3.14
C LEU A 73 -8.58 15.57 -2.37
N VAL A 74 -9.68 15.08 -2.95
CA VAL A 74 -11.01 15.09 -2.29
C VAL A 74 -11.01 14.17 -1.08
N LEU A 75 -10.37 13.00 -1.20
CA LEU A 75 -10.20 12.09 -0.09
C LEU A 75 -9.40 12.75 1.05
N GLY A 76 -8.26 13.37 0.74
CA GLY A 76 -7.43 14.09 1.72
C GLY A 76 -8.20 15.20 2.43
N LEU A 77 -8.98 16.02 1.70
CA LEU A 77 -9.83 17.04 2.29
C LEU A 77 -10.90 16.44 3.22
N GLY A 78 -11.54 15.34 2.82
CA GLY A 78 -12.51 14.63 3.66
C GLY A 78 -11.89 14.16 4.98
N TYR A 79 -10.65 13.68 4.94
CA TYR A 79 -9.91 13.31 6.16
C TYR A 79 -9.61 14.51 7.06
N ILE A 80 -9.26 15.68 6.51
CA ILE A 80 -9.09 16.91 7.31
C ILE A 80 -10.40 17.26 7.99
N PHE A 81 -11.49 17.38 7.24
CA PHE A 81 -12.78 17.78 7.81
C PHE A 81 -13.26 16.83 8.89
N PHE A 82 -12.98 15.54 8.75
CA PHE A 82 -13.37 14.56 9.76
C PHE A 82 -12.43 14.57 10.96
N PHE A 83 -11.12 14.39 10.77
CA PHE A 83 -10.18 14.20 11.88
C PHE A 83 -9.81 15.50 12.60
N ASN A 84 -9.90 16.66 11.93
CA ASN A 84 -9.66 17.95 12.54
C ASN A 84 -10.94 18.62 13.10
N ALA A 85 -12.09 17.94 13.04
CA ALA A 85 -13.34 18.48 13.54
C ALA A 85 -13.28 18.67 15.07
N PRO A 86 -13.79 19.81 15.60
CA PRO A 86 -13.88 20.04 17.04
C PRO A 86 -14.69 18.94 17.73
N GLY A 87 -14.14 18.36 18.80
CA GLY A 87 -14.80 17.30 19.57
C GLY A 87 -14.75 15.89 18.96
N ASN A 88 -14.06 15.69 17.85
CA ASN A 88 -13.86 14.34 17.32
C ASN A 88 -12.91 13.53 18.22
N PRO A 89 -13.36 12.36 18.74
CA PRO A 89 -12.51 11.51 19.59
C PRO A 89 -11.25 10.99 18.88
N LEU A 90 -11.24 10.96 17.54
CA LEU A 90 -10.10 10.52 16.73
C LEU A 90 -9.16 11.67 16.32
N HIS A 91 -9.37 12.86 16.84
CA HIS A 91 -8.51 14.03 16.54
C HIS A 91 -7.03 13.78 16.84
N PHE A 92 -6.70 12.92 17.81
CA PHE A 92 -5.33 12.55 18.14
C PHE A 92 -4.55 11.90 16.98
N LEU A 93 -5.25 11.38 15.95
CA LEU A 93 -4.62 10.85 14.74
C LEU A 93 -4.27 11.95 13.72
N TYR A 94 -4.83 13.15 13.86
CA TYR A 94 -4.60 14.22 12.89
C TYR A 94 -3.10 14.59 12.84
N GLN A 95 -2.58 14.79 11.64
CA GLN A 95 -1.15 15.08 11.37
C GLN A 95 -0.15 14.00 11.83
N THR A 96 -0.58 12.76 11.99
CA THR A 96 0.30 11.65 12.39
C THR A 96 0.55 10.68 11.23
N MET A 97 1.68 9.94 11.31
CA MET A 97 2.00 8.90 10.33
C MET A 97 0.90 7.82 10.21
N PRO A 98 0.26 7.32 11.27
CA PRO A 98 -0.86 6.39 11.15
C PRO A 98 -2.02 6.90 10.30
N LEU A 99 -2.35 8.19 10.36
CA LEU A 99 -3.41 8.77 9.51
C LEU A 99 -2.99 8.79 8.04
N LEU A 100 -1.73 9.12 7.75
CA LEU A 100 -1.18 9.06 6.39
C LEU A 100 -1.24 7.63 5.82
N VAL A 101 -0.88 6.62 6.64
CA VAL A 101 -1.00 5.21 6.27
C VAL A 101 -2.45 4.85 5.97
N LEU A 102 -3.38 5.19 6.87
CA LEU A 102 -4.80 4.90 6.69
C LEU A 102 -5.34 5.53 5.40
N CYS A 103 -5.07 6.81 5.17
CA CYS A 103 -5.48 7.51 3.97
C CYS A 103 -4.90 6.86 2.70
N THR A 104 -3.61 6.50 2.70
CA THR A 104 -2.94 5.86 1.58
C THR A 104 -3.50 4.47 1.29
N VAL A 105 -3.74 3.66 2.34
CA VAL A 105 -4.38 2.34 2.18
C VAL A 105 -5.76 2.48 1.56
N MET A 106 -6.56 3.41 2.05
CA MET A 106 -7.92 3.64 1.52
C MET A 106 -7.89 4.17 0.09
N HIS A 107 -6.97 5.06 -0.24
CA HIS A 107 -6.82 5.59 -1.61
C HIS A 107 -6.51 4.50 -2.64
N TYR A 108 -5.64 3.56 -2.28
CA TYR A 108 -5.21 2.48 -3.16
C TYR A 108 -5.93 1.14 -2.91
N TYR A 109 -6.96 1.12 -2.05
CA TYR A 109 -7.67 -0.08 -1.61
C TYR A 109 -8.20 -0.92 -2.77
N THR A 110 -8.89 -0.30 -3.72
CA THR A 110 -9.62 -0.98 -4.79
C THR A 110 -8.73 -1.88 -5.62
N THR A 111 -7.57 -1.40 -6.05
CA THR A 111 -6.63 -2.17 -6.89
C THR A 111 -6.11 -3.41 -6.16
N GLY A 112 -5.68 -3.24 -4.90
CA GLY A 112 -5.23 -4.37 -4.07
C GLY A 112 -6.36 -5.37 -3.82
N HIS A 113 -7.56 -4.87 -3.51
CA HIS A 113 -8.74 -5.69 -3.25
C HIS A 113 -9.12 -6.56 -4.47
N MET A 114 -9.21 -5.97 -5.65
CA MET A 114 -9.55 -6.68 -6.88
C MET A 114 -8.50 -7.75 -7.25
N THR A 115 -7.22 -7.44 -7.03
CA THR A 115 -6.14 -8.41 -7.25
C THR A 115 -6.30 -9.64 -6.33
N LEU A 116 -6.55 -9.42 -5.04
CA LEU A 116 -6.72 -10.52 -4.08
C LEU A 116 -8.03 -11.27 -4.25
N VAL A 117 -9.13 -10.60 -4.62
CA VAL A 117 -10.39 -11.26 -5.00
C VAL A 117 -10.17 -12.20 -6.18
N THR A 118 -9.44 -11.75 -7.20
CA THR A 118 -9.13 -12.58 -8.37
C THR A 118 -8.28 -13.80 -7.99
N ALA A 119 -7.27 -13.60 -7.14
CA ALA A 119 -6.44 -14.69 -6.63
C ALA A 119 -7.24 -15.70 -5.79
N LEU A 120 -8.13 -15.22 -4.92
CA LEU A 120 -8.98 -16.08 -4.09
C LEU A 120 -10.00 -16.87 -4.94
N LYS A 121 -10.53 -16.29 -6.02
CA LYS A 121 -11.43 -16.98 -6.97
C LYS A 121 -10.73 -18.05 -7.77
N SER A 122 -9.43 -17.96 -8.00
CA SER A 122 -8.65 -18.97 -8.71
C SER A 122 -8.39 -20.23 -7.88
N ILE A 123 -8.67 -20.19 -6.57
CA ILE A 123 -8.56 -21.35 -5.68
C ILE A 123 -9.84 -22.16 -5.76
N ASP A 124 -9.71 -23.44 -6.13
CA ASP A 124 -10.84 -24.34 -6.25
C ASP A 124 -11.61 -24.45 -4.92
N GLY A 125 -12.94 -24.29 -5.01
CA GLY A 125 -13.84 -24.41 -3.85
C GLY A 125 -13.90 -25.81 -3.25
N GLU A 126 -13.38 -26.84 -3.94
CA GLU A 126 -13.29 -28.20 -3.42
C GLU A 126 -12.43 -28.28 -2.16
N PHE A 127 -11.36 -27.49 -2.05
CA PHE A 127 -10.54 -27.44 -0.83
C PHE A 127 -11.34 -27.08 0.40
N GLU A 128 -12.30 -26.18 0.27
CA GLU A 128 -13.18 -25.76 1.36
C GLU A 128 -14.25 -26.80 1.66
N ALA A 129 -14.82 -27.40 0.60
CA ALA A 129 -15.79 -28.48 0.74
C ALA A 129 -15.20 -29.70 1.45
N VAL A 130 -13.97 -30.11 1.09
CA VAL A 130 -13.23 -31.19 1.75
C VAL A 130 -12.91 -30.84 3.20
N SER A 131 -12.43 -29.60 3.46
CA SER A 131 -12.16 -29.14 4.82
C SER A 131 -13.42 -29.17 5.70
N ALA A 132 -14.56 -28.77 5.16
CA ALA A 132 -15.84 -28.79 5.86
C ALA A 132 -16.28 -30.24 6.15
N SER A 133 -16.15 -31.16 5.18
CA SER A 133 -16.47 -32.57 5.34
C SER A 133 -15.62 -33.25 6.41
N LEU A 134 -14.34 -32.90 6.49
CA LEU A 134 -13.40 -33.39 7.51
C LEU A 134 -13.50 -32.62 8.84
N LYS A 135 -14.47 -31.69 8.98
CA LYS A 135 -14.67 -30.85 10.17
C LYS A 135 -13.40 -30.10 10.59
N VAL A 136 -12.54 -29.73 9.61
CA VAL A 136 -11.34 -28.92 9.87
C VAL A 136 -11.76 -27.48 10.13
N PRO A 137 -11.31 -26.84 11.23
CA PRO A 137 -11.66 -25.46 11.52
C PRO A 137 -11.11 -24.52 10.44
N PHE A 138 -11.88 -23.48 10.09
CA PHE A 138 -11.62 -22.56 8.97
C PHE A 138 -10.21 -21.93 9.01
N TYR A 139 -9.72 -21.58 10.20
CA TYR A 139 -8.39 -20.96 10.35
C TYR A 139 -7.25 -21.91 9.92
N ARG A 140 -7.40 -23.23 10.07
CA ARG A 140 -6.41 -24.19 9.57
C ARG A 140 -6.38 -24.23 8.05
N THR A 141 -7.54 -24.20 7.42
CA THR A 141 -7.65 -24.12 5.96
C THR A 141 -7.08 -22.80 5.45
N LEU A 142 -7.39 -21.69 6.14
CA LEU A 142 -6.85 -20.36 5.80
C LEU A 142 -5.32 -20.37 5.81
N PHE A 143 -4.69 -20.76 6.92
CA PHE A 143 -3.24 -20.66 7.08
C PHE A 143 -2.45 -21.75 6.34
N ARG A 144 -3.02 -22.94 6.14
CA ARG A 144 -2.31 -24.07 5.50
C ARG A 144 -2.58 -24.22 4.02
N VAL A 145 -3.67 -23.68 3.51
CA VAL A 145 -4.07 -23.82 2.09
C VAL A 145 -4.21 -22.46 1.44
N THR A 146 -5.18 -21.65 1.88
CA THR A 146 -5.55 -20.41 1.19
C THR A 146 -4.40 -19.38 1.19
N LEU A 147 -3.80 -19.13 2.34
CA LEU A 147 -2.73 -18.14 2.48
C LEU A 147 -1.47 -18.51 1.67
N PRO A 148 -0.94 -19.74 1.72
CA PRO A 148 0.19 -20.15 0.88
C PRO A 148 -0.11 -20.08 -0.62
N MET A 149 -1.35 -20.41 -1.04
CA MET A 149 -1.75 -20.32 -2.45
C MET A 149 -1.88 -18.87 -2.92
N CYS A 150 -2.33 -17.95 -2.05
CA CYS A 150 -2.42 -16.52 -2.34
C CYS A 150 -1.10 -15.76 -2.19
N LEU A 151 -0.05 -16.39 -1.67
CA LEU A 151 1.21 -15.71 -1.33
C LEU A 151 1.84 -14.93 -2.47
N PRO A 152 1.84 -15.40 -3.74
CA PRO A 152 2.32 -14.60 -4.86
C PRO A 152 1.52 -13.30 -5.05
N ALA A 153 0.18 -13.39 -4.98
CA ALA A 153 -0.69 -12.23 -5.11
C ALA A 153 -0.56 -11.26 -3.92
N LEU A 154 -0.33 -11.78 -2.71
CA LEU A 154 -0.03 -10.97 -1.53
C LEU A 154 1.26 -10.17 -1.69
N LEU A 155 2.31 -10.78 -2.25
CA LEU A 155 3.56 -10.08 -2.55
C LEU A 155 3.38 -9.02 -3.62
N ASP A 156 2.60 -9.30 -4.66
CA ASP A 156 2.31 -8.32 -5.71
C ASP A 156 1.52 -7.12 -5.17
N VAL A 157 0.52 -7.35 -4.31
CA VAL A 157 -0.25 -6.29 -3.65
C VAL A 157 0.62 -5.51 -2.68
N SER A 158 1.47 -6.18 -1.89
CA SER A 158 2.40 -5.51 -0.98
C SER A 158 3.39 -4.62 -1.73
N ARG A 159 3.95 -5.10 -2.85
CA ARG A 159 4.79 -4.31 -3.75
C ARG A 159 4.03 -3.10 -4.31
N TYR A 160 2.80 -3.31 -4.77
CA TYR A 160 1.96 -2.23 -5.28
C TYR A 160 1.74 -1.14 -4.23
N PHE A 161 1.37 -1.50 -3.01
CA PHE A 161 1.21 -0.53 -1.91
C PHE A 161 2.50 0.20 -1.58
N PHE A 162 3.64 -0.51 -1.58
CA PHE A 162 4.93 0.10 -1.30
C PHE A 162 5.27 1.18 -2.33
N VAL A 163 5.22 0.84 -3.62
CA VAL A 163 5.57 1.77 -4.69
C VAL A 163 4.57 2.93 -4.76
N ALA A 164 3.28 2.65 -4.64
CA ALA A 164 2.23 3.67 -4.64
C ALA A 164 2.39 4.64 -3.47
N ALA A 165 2.72 4.16 -2.27
CA ALA A 165 2.95 5.01 -1.10
C ALA A 165 4.22 5.85 -1.20
N MET A 166 5.30 5.33 -1.82
CA MET A 166 6.53 6.10 -2.07
C MET A 166 6.31 7.32 -2.95
N THR A 167 5.36 7.24 -3.89
CA THR A 167 5.10 8.27 -4.90
C THR A 167 3.80 9.05 -4.65
N THR A 168 3.09 8.74 -3.55
CA THR A 168 1.80 9.39 -3.28
C THR A 168 1.98 10.85 -2.88
N VAL A 169 1.16 11.71 -3.47
CA VAL A 169 1.06 13.14 -3.15
C VAL A 169 -0.39 13.52 -2.90
N SER A 170 -1.26 13.24 -3.86
CA SER A 170 -2.61 13.81 -3.92
C SER A 170 -3.47 13.56 -2.68
N ALA A 171 -3.40 12.36 -2.09
CA ALA A 171 -4.21 12.02 -0.93
C ALA A 171 -3.63 12.53 0.39
N VAL A 172 -2.32 12.81 0.45
CA VAL A 172 -1.58 13.10 1.69
C VAL A 172 -1.08 14.54 1.80
N VAL A 173 -1.10 15.30 0.69
CA VAL A 173 -0.55 16.66 0.61
C VAL A 173 -1.16 17.66 1.62
N PHE A 174 -2.34 17.36 2.12
CA PHE A 174 -3.01 18.19 3.13
C PHE A 174 -2.96 17.60 4.55
N LEU A 175 -2.43 16.40 4.71
CA LEU A 175 -2.51 15.64 5.97
C LEU A 175 -1.17 15.56 6.70
N TYR A 176 -0.05 15.88 6.02
CA TYR A 176 1.26 15.82 6.64
C TYR A 176 1.50 16.99 7.62
N SER A 177 2.40 16.78 8.56
CA SER A 177 2.98 17.80 9.41
C SER A 177 4.45 18.02 9.04
N PRO A 178 5.13 19.06 9.58
CA PRO A 178 6.58 19.21 9.38
C PRO A 178 7.36 17.94 9.71
N ASP A 179 6.99 17.22 10.79
CA ASP A 179 7.67 16.00 11.24
C ASP A 179 7.35 14.76 10.35
N THR A 180 6.24 14.80 9.62
CA THR A 180 5.78 13.70 8.74
C THR A 180 5.86 14.06 7.26
N ARG A 181 6.65 15.08 6.92
CA ARG A 181 6.86 15.49 5.53
C ARG A 181 7.36 14.34 4.68
N LEU A 182 6.77 14.15 3.50
CA LEU A 182 7.10 13.05 2.59
C LEU A 182 8.00 13.54 1.45
N GLY A 183 8.85 12.66 0.93
CA GLY A 183 9.76 12.98 -0.16
C GLY A 183 9.05 13.44 -1.43
N ALA A 184 7.91 12.83 -1.78
CA ALA A 184 7.11 13.25 -2.93
C ALA A 184 6.52 14.68 -2.77
N VAL A 185 6.19 15.07 -1.53
CA VAL A 185 5.75 16.44 -1.20
C VAL A 185 6.95 17.40 -1.17
N ALA A 186 8.11 16.94 -0.70
CA ALA A 186 9.33 17.73 -0.73
C ALA A 186 9.75 18.10 -2.16
N ILE A 187 9.57 17.20 -3.14
CA ILE A 187 9.80 17.50 -4.56
C ILE A 187 8.95 18.67 -5.03
N LEU A 188 7.65 18.69 -4.69
CA LEU A 188 6.77 19.81 -5.06
C LEU A 188 7.24 21.15 -4.46
N ASN A 189 7.61 21.15 -3.18
CA ASN A 189 8.06 22.34 -2.50
C ASN A 189 9.40 22.87 -3.08
N LEU A 190 10.31 21.97 -3.48
CA LEU A 190 11.56 22.32 -4.14
C LEU A 190 11.32 22.90 -5.54
N ASP A 191 10.38 22.33 -6.30
CA ASP A 191 9.98 22.81 -7.61
C ASP A 191 9.37 24.21 -7.53
N GLU A 192 8.46 24.44 -6.59
CA GLU A 192 7.84 25.74 -6.32
C GLU A 192 8.88 26.78 -5.84
N ALA A 193 9.91 26.37 -5.12
CA ALA A 193 11.02 27.23 -4.71
C ALA A 193 12.03 27.52 -5.84
N GLY A 194 11.87 26.87 -7.01
CA GLY A 194 12.75 27.03 -8.18
C GLY A 194 14.04 26.21 -8.13
N ASP A 195 14.22 25.33 -7.13
CA ASP A 195 15.38 24.42 -7.04
C ASP A 195 15.10 23.10 -7.80
N MET A 196 15.04 23.22 -9.11
CA MET A 196 14.79 22.10 -10.04
C MET A 196 15.85 20.99 -9.91
N ALA A 197 17.08 21.33 -9.53
CA ALA A 197 18.15 20.35 -9.45
C ALA A 197 18.00 19.43 -8.21
N ALA A 198 17.65 20.00 -7.07
CA ALA A 198 17.36 19.25 -5.86
C ALA A 198 16.07 18.44 -6.01
N ALA A 199 15.02 19.01 -6.62
CA ALA A 199 13.77 18.31 -6.93
C ALA A 199 14.01 17.08 -7.82
N ALA A 200 14.79 17.22 -8.89
CA ALA A 200 15.15 16.12 -9.79
C ALA A 200 15.98 15.05 -9.09
N ALA A 201 16.95 15.44 -8.26
CA ALA A 201 17.77 14.50 -7.49
C ALA A 201 16.90 13.66 -6.52
N MET A 202 15.97 14.30 -5.79
CA MET A 202 15.04 13.62 -4.90
C MET A 202 14.10 12.67 -5.65
N ALA A 203 13.60 13.08 -6.82
CA ALA A 203 12.75 12.23 -7.66
C ALA A 203 13.50 10.95 -8.12
N VAL A 204 14.77 11.09 -8.52
CA VAL A 204 15.61 9.94 -8.90
C VAL A 204 15.88 9.03 -7.70
N MET A 205 16.11 9.58 -6.50
CA MET A 205 16.28 8.77 -5.28
C MET A 205 15.03 7.96 -4.95
N ILE A 206 13.84 8.58 -5.01
CA ILE A 206 12.55 7.87 -4.79
C ILE A 206 12.36 6.78 -5.85
N ALA A 207 12.67 7.07 -7.12
CA ALA A 207 12.57 6.09 -8.20
C ALA A 207 13.55 4.92 -7.98
N ALA A 208 14.79 5.20 -7.56
CA ALA A 208 15.79 4.18 -7.26
C ALA A 208 15.35 3.26 -6.11
N VAL A 209 14.87 3.84 -4.99
CA VAL A 209 14.35 3.07 -3.85
C VAL A 209 13.17 2.20 -4.28
N SER A 210 12.22 2.75 -5.04
CA SER A 210 11.06 2.02 -5.55
C SER A 210 11.49 0.89 -6.52
N GLY A 211 12.49 1.14 -7.35
CA GLY A 211 13.06 0.16 -8.26
C GLY A 211 13.74 -0.99 -7.52
N VAL A 212 14.59 -0.69 -6.54
CA VAL A 212 15.24 -1.69 -5.69
C VAL A 212 14.21 -2.54 -4.95
N ALA A 213 13.21 -1.88 -4.32
CA ALA A 213 12.13 -2.59 -3.66
C ALA A 213 11.39 -3.53 -4.63
N THR A 214 11.07 -3.07 -5.84
CA THR A 214 10.41 -3.88 -6.86
C THR A 214 11.23 -5.12 -7.20
N VAL A 215 12.54 -4.98 -7.40
CA VAL A 215 13.45 -6.11 -7.68
C VAL A 215 13.47 -7.09 -6.50
N LEU A 216 13.53 -6.60 -5.26
CA LEU A 216 13.49 -7.45 -4.06
C LEU A 216 12.18 -8.23 -3.94
N TYR A 217 11.04 -7.59 -4.18
CA TYR A 217 9.73 -8.26 -4.19
C TYR A 217 9.64 -9.33 -5.29
N GLN A 218 10.15 -9.05 -6.50
CA GLN A 218 10.18 -10.03 -7.59
C GLN A 218 11.09 -11.22 -7.26
N ALA A 219 12.27 -10.97 -6.71
CA ALA A 219 13.19 -12.02 -6.27
C ALA A 219 12.56 -12.90 -5.17
N ALA A 220 11.89 -12.27 -4.19
CA ALA A 220 11.16 -12.98 -3.15
C ALA A 220 10.01 -13.83 -3.73
N GLY A 221 9.24 -13.27 -4.67
CA GLY A 221 8.17 -13.98 -5.37
C GLY A 221 8.68 -15.20 -6.15
N TRP A 222 9.79 -15.03 -6.88
CA TRP A 222 10.40 -16.12 -7.62
C TRP A 222 10.94 -17.23 -6.70
N TRP A 223 11.58 -16.86 -5.60
CA TRP A 223 12.08 -17.82 -4.62
C TRP A 223 10.94 -18.60 -3.95
N LEU A 224 9.86 -17.92 -3.56
CA LEU A 224 8.66 -18.52 -2.99
C LEU A 224 7.94 -19.44 -3.97
N ALA A 225 7.78 -19.01 -5.23
CA ALA A 225 7.15 -19.84 -6.27
C ALA A 225 7.93 -21.15 -6.49
N ARG A 226 9.27 -21.11 -6.43
CA ARG A 226 10.10 -22.33 -6.51
C ARG A 226 9.87 -23.28 -5.33
N LYS A 227 9.66 -22.76 -4.12
CA LYS A 227 9.46 -23.60 -2.93
C LYS A 227 8.02 -24.12 -2.79
N THR A 228 7.02 -23.28 -3.07
CA THR A 228 5.61 -23.62 -2.80
C THR A 228 4.89 -24.26 -4.00
N GLN A 229 5.35 -24.02 -5.23
CA GLN A 229 4.70 -24.52 -6.45
C GLN A 229 5.53 -25.57 -7.20
N ALA A 230 6.49 -26.20 -6.55
CA ALA A 230 7.30 -27.26 -7.16
C ALA A 230 6.45 -28.44 -7.69
N TRP A 231 5.26 -28.67 -7.15
CA TRP A 231 4.30 -29.69 -7.58
C TRP A 231 3.59 -29.36 -8.91
N ARG A 232 3.49 -28.06 -9.27
CA ARG A 232 2.80 -27.60 -10.49
C ARG A 232 3.62 -27.83 -11.77
N LYS A 233 4.89 -28.18 -11.62
CA LYS A 233 5.83 -28.47 -12.75
C LYS A 233 5.93 -29.96 -13.06
N ARG A 234 5.16 -30.81 -12.38
CA ARG A 234 4.98 -32.22 -12.70
C ARG A 234 3.57 -32.41 -13.29
#